data_e48fbd37ec498fd058fc2dc3d7a2f1e6
#
_entry.id   e48fbd37ec498fd058fc2dc3d7a2f1e6
#
_cell.length_a   1.000
_cell.length_b   1.000
_cell.length_c   1.000
_cell.angle_alpha   90.00
_cell.angle_beta   90.00
_cell.angle_gamma   90.00
#
_symmetry.space_group_name_H-M   'P 1'
#
loop_
_entity.id
_entity.type
_entity.pdbx_description
1 polymer ?
#
loop_
_entity_poly.entity_id
_entity_poly.type
_entity_poly.pdbx_seq_one_letter_code
_entity_poly.pdbx_strand_id
1 'polypeptide(L)'
;MQKLINLPHLADQVFGVPHYATRQTMDSVKAVLIPRIQGAVTDSGIAMALTPDNHPEPAMEQPAGSVAVIPVHGILVPRRGQIVAMCTELTSYERIRSQLYIALNDPAVSEIVLDINSGGGAAVGCKELADYIFQSRDIKPITAIVNYSAYSAAYFIASACSKIIVSKTSGVGSIGVIFEHMEASKWEDTVGLKFTTIYRGDNKNNGTPHEPLSEQAHLMFQGMIDDMYEIFTASVAEYRGMNQQAVIDTQAGLYFGADAITSGLADEVSDPQSAINAIADKYKKPQQATSIKLQAAVMDQQAKM
;
A
#
# COMPACT_ATOMS: atom_id res chain seq x y z
N MET A 1 -16.84 29.99 18.21
CA MET A 1 -15.62 29.28 18.67
C MET A 1 -15.11 28.49 17.48
N GLN A 2 -14.01 28.90 16.85
CA GLN A 2 -13.34 28.09 15.84
C GLN A 2 -12.86 26.79 16.50
N LYS A 3 -13.33 25.65 16.00
CA LYS A 3 -12.75 24.36 16.40
C LYS A 3 -11.32 24.32 15.86
N LEU A 4 -10.35 24.38 16.75
CA LEU A 4 -8.95 24.10 16.42
C LEU A 4 -8.88 22.68 15.83
N ILE A 5 -8.57 22.59 14.55
CA ILE A 5 -8.34 21.32 13.90
C ILE A 5 -6.96 20.84 14.34
N ASN A 6 -6.85 19.57 14.70
CA ASN A 6 -5.62 18.98 15.19
C ASN A 6 -4.62 18.72 14.03
N LEU A 7 -4.28 19.79 13.30
CA LEU A 7 -3.38 19.77 12.14
C LEU A 7 -1.92 19.40 12.50
N PRO A 8 -1.37 19.79 13.69
CA PRO A 8 -0.06 19.32 14.12
C PRO A 8 0.05 17.79 14.10
N HIS A 9 -0.98 17.08 14.56
CA HIS A 9 -0.98 15.62 14.56
C HIS A 9 -0.92 15.00 13.15
N LEU A 10 -1.47 15.66 12.14
CA LEU A 10 -1.34 15.22 10.75
C LEU A 10 0.06 15.49 10.19
N ALA A 11 0.64 16.64 10.54
CA ALA A 11 2.01 16.96 10.16
C ALA A 11 3.00 15.93 10.71
N ASP A 12 2.85 15.52 11.97
CA ASP A 12 3.69 14.53 12.63
C ASP A 12 3.64 13.13 12.00
N GLN A 13 2.58 12.84 11.22
CA GLN A 13 2.47 11.57 10.48
C GLN A 13 3.15 11.60 9.11
N VAL A 14 3.50 12.77 8.63
CA VAL A 14 4.12 12.98 7.31
C VAL A 14 5.56 13.43 7.44
N PHE A 15 5.83 14.40 8.33
CA PHE A 15 7.17 14.93 8.56
C PHE A 15 7.81 14.26 9.76
N GLY A 16 9.11 14.03 9.70
CA GLY A 16 9.86 13.44 10.80
C GLY A 16 9.70 11.91 10.96
N VAL A 17 9.09 11.23 10.00
CA VAL A 17 8.95 9.77 9.98
C VAL A 17 9.33 9.20 8.61
N PRO A 18 9.92 7.98 8.55
CA PRO A 18 10.26 7.33 7.29
C PRO A 18 9.03 6.87 6.51
N HIS A 19 9.13 6.98 5.18
CA HIS A 19 8.13 6.50 4.26
C HIS A 19 8.72 5.60 3.18
N TYR A 20 8.04 4.51 2.88
CA TYR A 20 8.18 3.74 1.65
C TYR A 20 7.15 4.28 0.65
N ALA A 21 7.40 5.45 0.10
CA ALA A 21 6.50 6.16 -0.82
C ALA A 21 7.26 6.76 -2.00
N THR A 22 6.59 6.90 -3.14
CA THR A 22 7.16 7.63 -4.27
C THR A 22 7.19 9.13 -3.97
N ARG A 23 8.09 9.86 -4.63
CA ARG A 23 8.14 11.33 -4.54
C ARG A 23 6.79 11.96 -4.87
N GLN A 24 6.14 11.48 -5.92
CA GLN A 24 4.82 11.95 -6.34
C GLN A 24 3.77 11.76 -5.25
N THR A 25 3.77 10.61 -4.55
CA THR A 25 2.87 10.34 -3.42
C THR A 25 3.11 11.33 -2.29
N MET A 26 4.38 11.56 -1.92
CA MET A 26 4.75 12.53 -0.89
C MET A 26 4.32 13.95 -1.27
N ASP A 27 4.52 14.38 -2.50
CA ASP A 27 4.13 15.70 -2.96
C ASP A 27 2.61 15.88 -3.00
N SER A 28 1.86 14.84 -3.35
CA SER A 28 0.40 14.85 -3.31
C SER A 28 -0.13 15.00 -1.88
N VAL A 29 0.47 14.30 -0.91
CA VAL A 29 0.13 14.45 0.51
C VAL A 29 0.42 15.86 1.00
N LYS A 30 1.58 16.43 0.66
CA LYS A 30 1.96 17.80 1.04
C LYS A 30 1.05 18.85 0.40
N ALA A 31 0.65 18.67 -0.85
CA ALA A 31 -0.28 19.58 -1.52
C ALA A 31 -1.63 19.69 -0.80
N VAL A 32 -2.05 18.62 -0.12
CA VAL A 32 -3.27 18.61 0.70
C VAL A 32 -3.01 19.17 2.11
N LEU A 33 -1.88 18.87 2.69
CA LEU A 33 -1.57 19.17 4.09
C LEU A 33 -1.09 20.60 4.33
N ILE A 34 -0.16 21.11 3.50
CA ILE A 34 0.48 22.41 3.69
C ILE A 34 -0.53 23.57 3.71
N PRO A 35 -1.49 23.70 2.77
CA PRO A 35 -2.49 24.76 2.83
C PRO A 35 -3.32 24.75 4.12
N ARG A 36 -3.55 23.57 4.68
CA ARG A 36 -4.28 23.40 5.94
C ARG A 36 -3.46 23.85 7.15
N ILE A 37 -2.17 23.51 7.20
CA ILE A 37 -1.25 23.96 8.23
C ILE A 37 -1.15 25.49 8.21
N GLN A 38 -1.14 26.09 7.02
CA GLN A 38 -1.08 27.55 6.82
C GLN A 38 -2.41 28.27 7.09
N GLY A 39 -3.49 27.55 7.42
CA GLY A 39 -4.81 28.15 7.65
C GLY A 39 -5.51 28.67 6.38
N ALA A 40 -5.03 28.28 5.19
CA ALA A 40 -5.56 28.73 3.91
C ALA A 40 -6.88 28.04 3.49
N VAL A 41 -7.31 26.99 4.21
CA VAL A 41 -8.54 26.26 3.92
C VAL A 41 -9.65 26.70 4.85
N THR A 42 -10.71 27.29 4.31
CA THR A 42 -11.90 27.71 5.06
C THR A 42 -12.78 26.53 5.49
N ASP A 43 -13.54 26.74 6.57
CA ASP A 43 -14.37 25.74 7.29
C ASP A 43 -15.30 24.86 6.43
N SER A 44 -15.75 25.32 5.26
CA SER A 44 -16.69 24.57 4.40
C SER A 44 -16.11 23.26 3.85
N GLY A 45 -14.79 23.19 3.64
CA GLY A 45 -14.13 21.95 3.23
C GLY A 45 -13.90 20.97 4.37
N ILE A 46 -13.89 21.46 5.62
CA ILE A 46 -13.56 20.68 6.81
C ILE A 46 -14.80 20.04 7.41
N ALA A 47 -15.96 20.69 7.35
CA ALA A 47 -17.22 20.12 7.85
C ALA A 47 -17.60 18.84 7.09
N MET A 48 -17.27 18.74 5.79
CA MET A 48 -17.47 17.53 4.99
C MET A 48 -16.45 16.42 5.32
N ALA A 49 -15.26 16.79 5.82
CA ALA A 49 -14.23 15.82 6.21
C ALA A 49 -14.45 15.20 7.60
N LEU A 50 -15.30 15.82 8.42
CA LEU A 50 -15.62 15.36 9.78
C LEU A 50 -16.93 14.58 9.87
N THR A 51 -17.70 14.47 8.78
CA THR A 51 -18.79 13.51 8.72
C THR A 51 -18.21 12.11 8.73
N PRO A 52 -18.65 11.21 9.62
CA PRO A 52 -18.26 9.81 9.53
C PRO A 52 -18.59 9.35 8.12
N ASP A 53 -17.59 8.86 7.43
CA ASP A 53 -17.76 8.29 6.10
C ASP A 53 -18.61 7.01 6.27
N ASN A 54 -19.93 7.17 6.13
CA ASN A 54 -20.89 6.07 6.06
C ASN A 54 -20.89 5.42 4.67
N HIS A 55 -19.88 5.68 3.85
CA HIS A 55 -19.67 4.83 2.70
C HIS A 55 -19.43 3.42 3.22
N PRO A 56 -20.30 2.46 2.85
CA PRO A 56 -20.03 1.08 3.19
C PRO A 56 -18.61 0.80 2.70
N GLU A 57 -17.76 0.34 3.61
CA GLU A 57 -16.43 -0.15 3.21
C GLU A 57 -16.67 -1.03 1.99
N PRO A 58 -15.91 -0.85 0.89
CA PRO A 58 -16.05 -1.75 -0.23
C PRO A 58 -15.94 -3.15 0.36
N ALA A 59 -17.07 -3.84 0.38
CA ALA A 59 -17.14 -5.20 0.83
C ALA A 59 -16.07 -5.94 0.03
N MET A 60 -15.34 -6.85 0.68
CA MET A 60 -14.52 -7.82 -0.02
C MET A 60 -15.42 -8.38 -1.12
N GLU A 61 -15.10 -8.08 -2.39
CA GLU A 61 -15.91 -8.57 -3.50
C GLU A 61 -16.04 -10.08 -3.32
N GLN A 62 -17.26 -10.54 -3.18
CA GLN A 62 -17.51 -11.97 -3.02
C GLN A 62 -16.95 -12.68 -4.25
N PRO A 63 -16.12 -13.71 -4.06
CA PRO A 63 -15.38 -14.29 -5.16
C PRO A 63 -16.33 -14.82 -6.22
N ALA A 64 -16.11 -14.46 -7.47
CA ALA A 64 -16.65 -15.20 -8.59
C ALA A 64 -15.94 -16.57 -8.61
N GLY A 65 -16.46 -17.53 -7.87
CA GLY A 65 -15.83 -18.84 -7.67
C GLY A 65 -15.02 -18.92 -6.37
N SER A 66 -13.84 -19.55 -6.41
CA SER A 66 -12.98 -19.82 -5.24
C SER A 66 -11.84 -18.81 -5.06
N VAL A 67 -11.98 -17.57 -5.51
CA VAL A 67 -10.95 -16.53 -5.47
C VAL A 67 -11.41 -15.33 -4.66
N ALA A 68 -10.65 -14.96 -3.64
CA ALA A 68 -10.88 -13.73 -2.87
C ALA A 68 -10.02 -12.59 -3.44
N VAL A 69 -10.61 -11.44 -3.77
CA VAL A 69 -9.90 -10.25 -4.25
C VAL A 69 -9.85 -9.21 -3.13
N ILE A 70 -8.66 -8.80 -2.76
CA ILE A 70 -8.40 -7.81 -1.69
C ILE A 70 -7.79 -6.55 -2.32
N PRO A 71 -8.47 -5.40 -2.25
CA PRO A 71 -7.94 -4.15 -2.79
C PRO A 71 -6.82 -3.59 -1.91
N VAL A 72 -5.73 -3.15 -2.57
CA VAL A 72 -4.57 -2.46 -1.99
C VAL A 72 -4.37 -1.17 -2.77
N HIS A 73 -5.20 -0.17 -2.48
CA HIS A 73 -5.29 1.05 -3.27
C HIS A 73 -4.90 2.30 -2.47
N GLY A 74 -4.44 3.33 -3.17
CA GLY A 74 -4.15 4.65 -2.62
C GLY A 74 -2.92 4.69 -1.72
N ILE A 75 -2.93 5.51 -0.69
CA ILE A 75 -1.81 5.69 0.24
C ILE A 75 -1.92 4.65 1.36
N LEU A 76 -0.81 3.96 1.62
CA LEU A 76 -0.75 2.91 2.63
C LEU A 76 -0.36 3.49 4.00
N VAL A 77 -1.12 3.14 5.03
CA VAL A 77 -0.91 3.61 6.41
C VAL A 77 -0.96 2.44 7.39
N PRO A 78 -0.29 2.53 8.57
CA PRO A 78 -0.30 1.43 9.53
C PRO A 78 -1.70 1.11 10.03
N ARG A 79 -2.43 2.15 10.43
CA ARG A 79 -3.78 2.09 10.99
C ARG A 79 -4.66 3.16 10.37
N ARG A 80 -5.91 2.83 10.14
CA ARG A 80 -6.91 3.81 9.78
C ARG A 80 -7.24 4.64 11.01
N GLY A 81 -6.51 5.75 11.20
CA GLY A 81 -6.84 6.75 12.22
C GLY A 81 -8.11 7.53 11.82
N GLN A 82 -8.47 8.54 12.64
CA GLN A 82 -9.58 9.46 12.37
C GLN A 82 -9.31 10.45 11.21
N ILE A 83 -8.30 10.18 10.38
CA ILE A 83 -7.98 11.00 9.23
C ILE A 83 -8.88 10.60 8.08
N VAL A 84 -9.97 11.29 7.94
CA VAL A 84 -10.72 11.31 6.69
C VAL A 84 -9.99 12.28 5.77
N ALA A 85 -9.08 11.77 4.96
CA ALA A 85 -8.47 12.57 3.91
C ALA A 85 -9.51 12.75 2.82
N MET A 86 -10.10 13.93 2.73
CA MET A 86 -10.91 14.31 1.57
C MET A 86 -10.09 14.15 0.31
N CYS A 87 -10.61 13.40 -0.65
CA CYS A 87 -10.01 13.14 -1.96
C CYS A 87 -8.76 12.23 -1.98
N THR A 88 -8.42 11.53 -0.89
CA THR A 88 -7.29 10.60 -0.88
C THR A 88 -7.73 9.26 -0.31
N GLU A 89 -7.66 8.21 -1.11
CA GLU A 89 -7.91 6.85 -0.64
C GLU A 89 -6.79 6.40 0.29
N LEU A 90 -7.14 6.02 1.51
CA LEU A 90 -6.21 5.48 2.50
C LEU A 90 -6.53 4.02 2.76
N THR A 91 -5.55 3.15 2.59
CA THR A 91 -5.66 1.73 2.91
C THR A 91 -4.73 1.38 4.05
N SER A 92 -5.26 0.79 5.14
CA SER A 92 -4.42 0.42 6.28
C SER A 92 -3.89 -1.01 6.17
N TYR A 93 -2.66 -1.21 6.67
CA TYR A 93 -2.05 -2.53 6.77
C TYR A 93 -2.87 -3.48 7.65
N GLU A 94 -3.48 -2.96 8.72
CA GLU A 94 -4.38 -3.75 9.59
C GLU A 94 -5.61 -4.27 8.82
N ARG A 95 -6.19 -3.44 7.94
CA ARG A 95 -7.34 -3.85 7.13
C ARG A 95 -6.95 -4.94 6.15
N ILE A 96 -5.85 -4.77 5.41
CA ILE A 96 -5.35 -5.79 4.48
C ILE A 96 -5.11 -7.11 5.24
N ARG A 97 -4.46 -7.05 6.40
CA ARG A 97 -4.19 -8.21 7.25
C ARG A 97 -5.48 -8.90 7.71
N SER A 98 -6.49 -8.13 8.10
CA SER A 98 -7.80 -8.66 8.51
C SER A 98 -8.52 -9.38 7.36
N GLN A 99 -8.52 -8.79 6.17
CA GLN A 99 -9.10 -9.40 4.97
C GLN A 99 -8.35 -10.68 4.55
N LEU A 100 -7.03 -10.67 4.63
CA LEU A 100 -6.20 -11.87 4.41
C LEU A 100 -6.54 -12.97 5.42
N TYR A 101 -6.65 -12.63 6.70
CA TYR A 101 -7.00 -13.60 7.75
C TYR A 101 -8.36 -14.26 7.46
N ILE A 102 -9.37 -13.48 7.08
CA ILE A 102 -10.70 -13.99 6.72
C ILE A 102 -10.59 -14.92 5.50
N ALA A 103 -9.93 -14.48 4.42
CA ALA A 103 -9.80 -15.27 3.20
C ALA A 103 -8.97 -16.55 3.39
N LEU A 104 -7.93 -16.53 4.23
CA LEU A 104 -7.13 -17.71 4.55
C LEU A 104 -7.94 -18.79 5.30
N ASN A 105 -8.87 -18.37 6.17
CA ASN A 105 -9.68 -19.27 6.98
C ASN A 105 -11.02 -19.67 6.31
N ASP A 106 -11.39 -19.08 5.19
CA ASP A 106 -12.59 -19.45 4.45
C ASP A 106 -12.32 -20.69 3.57
N PRO A 107 -12.94 -21.85 3.85
CA PRO A 107 -12.73 -23.06 3.05
C PRO A 107 -13.24 -22.94 1.60
N ALA A 108 -14.09 -21.97 1.28
CA ALA A 108 -14.54 -21.69 -0.07
C ALA A 108 -13.50 -20.95 -0.92
N VAL A 109 -12.51 -20.31 -0.31
CA VAL A 109 -11.44 -19.57 -0.98
C VAL A 109 -10.26 -20.50 -1.26
N SER A 110 -9.87 -20.63 -2.52
CA SER A 110 -8.75 -21.46 -2.97
C SER A 110 -7.48 -20.64 -3.29
N GLU A 111 -7.65 -19.40 -3.74
CA GLU A 111 -6.56 -18.47 -4.03
C GLU A 111 -6.97 -17.05 -3.62
N ILE A 112 -6.00 -16.24 -3.22
CA ILE A 112 -6.20 -14.84 -2.85
C ILE A 112 -5.50 -13.97 -3.88
N VAL A 113 -6.18 -12.93 -4.35
CA VAL A 113 -5.62 -11.93 -5.25
C VAL A 113 -5.53 -10.60 -4.50
N LEU A 114 -4.35 -10.00 -4.48
CA LEU A 114 -4.19 -8.60 -4.09
C LEU A 114 -4.28 -7.74 -5.37
N ASP A 115 -5.35 -6.95 -5.49
CA ASP A 115 -5.52 -5.96 -6.56
C ASP A 115 -4.81 -4.67 -6.12
N ILE A 116 -3.66 -4.37 -6.76
CA ILE A 116 -2.75 -3.34 -6.26
C ILE A 116 -2.73 -2.13 -7.19
N ASN A 117 -3.06 -0.96 -6.62
CA ASN A 117 -2.88 0.35 -7.25
C ASN A 117 -2.44 1.38 -6.20
N SER A 118 -1.12 1.44 -5.93
CA SER A 118 -0.60 2.29 -4.87
C SER A 118 0.83 2.76 -5.15
N GLY A 119 1.10 4.01 -4.81
CA GLY A 119 2.44 4.61 -4.80
C GLY A 119 3.22 4.38 -3.50
N GLY A 120 2.69 3.53 -2.61
CA GLY A 120 3.31 3.26 -1.32
C GLY A 120 2.71 4.05 -0.16
N GLY A 121 3.47 4.21 0.93
CA GLY A 121 3.00 4.88 2.14
C GLY A 121 3.97 4.76 3.31
N ALA A 122 3.45 4.62 4.53
CA ALA A 122 4.26 4.55 5.73
C ALA A 122 5.19 3.33 5.76
N ALA A 123 6.43 3.51 6.21
CA ALA A 123 7.37 2.41 6.37
C ALA A 123 6.96 1.50 7.55
N VAL A 124 6.51 2.11 8.64
CA VAL A 124 6.10 1.41 9.86
C VAL A 124 4.90 0.51 9.60
N GLY A 125 4.99 -0.76 9.97
CA GLY A 125 3.94 -1.77 9.80
C GLY A 125 3.94 -2.47 8.43
N CYS A 126 4.72 -1.99 7.46
CA CYS A 126 4.79 -2.57 6.12
C CYS A 126 5.46 -3.94 6.14
N LYS A 127 6.62 -4.04 6.81
CA LYS A 127 7.38 -5.31 6.95
C LYS A 127 6.54 -6.39 7.59
N GLU A 128 5.84 -6.07 8.67
CA GLU A 128 5.00 -7.01 9.43
C GLU A 128 3.84 -7.56 8.58
N LEU A 129 3.25 -6.73 7.72
CA LEU A 129 2.24 -7.20 6.77
C LEU A 129 2.87 -8.07 5.68
N ALA A 130 4.01 -7.64 5.12
CA ALA A 130 4.70 -8.39 4.07
C ALA A 130 5.15 -9.78 4.57
N ASP A 131 5.72 -9.87 5.78
CA ASP A 131 6.05 -11.15 6.40
C ASP A 131 4.83 -12.05 6.60
N TYR A 132 3.71 -11.47 7.02
CA TYR A 132 2.47 -12.23 7.16
C TYR A 132 1.99 -12.79 5.81
N ILE A 133 2.08 -12.03 4.73
CA ILE A 133 1.76 -12.49 3.37
C ILE A 133 2.72 -13.60 2.95
N PHE A 134 4.03 -13.39 3.12
CA PHE A 134 5.05 -14.34 2.74
C PHE A 134 4.88 -15.71 3.41
N GLN A 135 4.61 -15.72 4.73
CA GLN A 135 4.34 -16.92 5.49
C GLN A 135 3.00 -17.58 5.13
N SER A 136 2.01 -16.79 4.72
CA SER A 136 0.68 -17.27 4.41
C SER A 136 0.54 -17.86 2.99
N ARG A 137 1.45 -17.55 2.08
CA ARG A 137 1.40 -18.00 0.68
C ARG A 137 1.55 -19.52 0.51
N ASP A 138 2.09 -20.19 1.54
CA ASP A 138 2.17 -21.66 1.57
C ASP A 138 0.86 -22.32 2.05
N ILE A 139 -0.03 -21.56 2.70
CA ILE A 139 -1.38 -22.02 3.10
C ILE A 139 -2.34 -21.96 1.92
N LYS A 140 -2.38 -20.81 1.24
CA LYS A 140 -3.10 -20.59 -0.01
C LYS A 140 -2.26 -19.72 -0.93
N PRO A 141 -2.25 -19.95 -2.25
CA PRO A 141 -1.59 -19.06 -3.19
C PRO A 141 -2.11 -17.62 -3.03
N ILE A 142 -1.18 -16.67 -2.98
CA ILE A 142 -1.48 -15.23 -2.93
C ILE A 142 -0.83 -14.60 -4.16
N THR A 143 -1.64 -14.09 -5.07
CA THR A 143 -1.17 -13.47 -6.32
C THR A 143 -1.37 -11.96 -6.26
N ALA A 144 -0.32 -11.19 -6.50
CA ALA A 144 -0.42 -9.74 -6.71
C ALA A 144 -0.74 -9.45 -8.18
N ILE A 145 -1.82 -8.73 -8.44
CA ILE A 145 -2.13 -8.16 -9.75
C ILE A 145 -1.92 -6.66 -9.67
N VAL A 146 -0.94 -6.15 -10.41
CA VAL A 146 -0.62 -4.74 -10.45
C VAL A 146 -1.52 -4.04 -11.47
N ASN A 147 -2.57 -3.43 -10.95
CA ASN A 147 -3.59 -2.74 -11.74
C ASN A 147 -3.32 -1.22 -11.70
N TYR A 148 -2.34 -0.78 -12.40
CA TYR A 148 -1.64 0.49 -12.62
C TYR A 148 -0.28 0.57 -11.94
N SER A 149 -0.18 0.51 -10.60
CA SER A 149 1.11 0.69 -9.91
C SER A 149 1.20 -0.11 -8.61
N ALA A 150 2.37 -0.69 -8.38
CA ALA A 150 2.78 -1.22 -7.09
C ALA A 150 4.19 -0.68 -6.79
N TYR A 151 4.26 0.49 -6.17
CA TYR A 151 5.53 1.13 -5.86
C TYR A 151 5.81 1.17 -4.37
N SER A 152 7.09 1.06 -4.02
CA SER A 152 7.60 1.27 -2.67
C SER A 152 6.90 0.35 -1.66
N ALA A 153 6.19 0.82 -0.63
CA ALA A 153 5.47 -0.05 0.31
C ALA A 153 4.50 -1.03 -0.39
N ALA A 154 3.85 -0.60 -1.47
CA ALA A 154 2.97 -1.47 -2.26
C ALA A 154 3.75 -2.58 -2.97
N TYR A 155 4.97 -2.28 -3.45
CA TYR A 155 5.85 -3.30 -3.99
C TYR A 155 6.40 -4.22 -2.90
N PHE A 156 6.70 -3.69 -1.70
CA PHE A 156 7.09 -4.51 -0.56
C PHE A 156 6.03 -5.60 -0.28
N ILE A 157 4.75 -5.21 -0.26
CA ILE A 157 3.62 -6.13 -0.11
C ILE A 157 3.53 -7.11 -1.30
N ALA A 158 3.64 -6.59 -2.53
CA ALA A 158 3.56 -7.41 -3.74
C ALA A 158 4.69 -8.44 -3.81
N SER A 159 5.91 -8.05 -3.42
CA SER A 159 7.10 -8.93 -3.44
C SER A 159 6.96 -10.17 -2.55
N ALA A 160 6.14 -10.08 -1.50
CA ALA A 160 5.86 -11.17 -0.57
C ALA A 160 4.84 -12.20 -1.10
N CYS A 161 4.14 -11.89 -2.20
CA CYS A 161 3.17 -12.79 -2.82
C CYS A 161 3.85 -13.97 -3.52
N SER A 162 3.07 -15.02 -3.80
CA SER A 162 3.54 -16.19 -4.57
C SER A 162 3.86 -15.84 -6.02
N LYS A 163 3.14 -14.85 -6.57
CA LYS A 163 3.26 -14.41 -7.97
C LYS A 163 2.90 -12.94 -8.10
N ILE A 164 3.59 -12.24 -9.02
CA ILE A 164 3.31 -10.84 -9.37
C ILE A 164 3.00 -10.77 -10.86
N ILE A 165 1.82 -10.28 -11.19
CA ILE A 165 1.36 -10.05 -12.56
C ILE A 165 1.27 -8.56 -12.81
N VAL A 166 1.92 -8.10 -13.89
CA VAL A 166 1.90 -6.70 -14.33
C VAL A 166 1.26 -6.57 -15.69
N SER A 167 0.64 -5.44 -16.02
CA SER A 167 0.26 -5.14 -17.40
C SER A 167 1.43 -4.51 -18.16
N LYS A 168 1.27 -4.32 -19.47
CA LYS A 168 2.30 -3.65 -20.31
C LYS A 168 2.63 -2.24 -19.85
N THR A 169 1.69 -1.57 -19.19
CA THR A 169 1.80 -0.16 -18.76
C THR A 169 1.81 -0.01 -17.24
N SER A 170 1.53 -1.05 -16.47
CA SER A 170 1.65 -1.00 -15.02
C SER A 170 3.11 -1.15 -14.58
N GLY A 171 3.43 -0.52 -13.46
CA GLY A 171 4.80 -0.44 -12.97
C GLY A 171 4.98 -0.96 -11.55
N VAL A 172 6.20 -1.44 -11.28
CA VAL A 172 6.68 -1.92 -9.98
C VAL A 172 8.02 -1.27 -9.63
N GLY A 173 8.48 -1.45 -8.41
CA GLY A 173 9.79 -0.96 -7.97
C GLY A 173 9.68 0.17 -6.96
N SER A 174 10.48 1.25 -7.12
CA SER A 174 10.64 2.31 -6.12
C SER A 174 11.07 1.73 -4.75
N ILE A 175 12.05 0.79 -4.78
CA ILE A 175 12.57 0.14 -3.57
C ILE A 175 13.54 1.10 -2.89
N GLY A 176 12.98 1.99 -2.06
CA GLY A 176 13.72 3.05 -1.40
C GLY A 176 12.92 3.66 -0.25
N VAL A 177 13.56 4.57 0.48
CA VAL A 177 13.01 5.24 1.66
C VAL A 177 13.12 6.74 1.51
N ILE A 178 12.08 7.46 1.88
CA ILE A 178 12.09 8.93 1.95
C ILE A 178 11.81 9.36 3.39
N PHE A 179 12.57 10.35 3.85
CA PHE A 179 12.31 11.08 5.08
C PHE A 179 12.35 12.57 4.77
N GLU A 180 11.41 13.32 5.28
CA GLU A 180 11.36 14.77 5.13
C GLU A 180 11.27 15.47 6.49
N HIS A 181 12.15 16.43 6.73
CA HIS A 181 12.07 17.36 7.84
C HIS A 181 11.41 18.66 7.36
N MET A 182 10.46 19.16 8.11
CA MET A 182 9.84 20.47 7.86
C MET A 182 10.42 21.50 8.84
N GLU A 183 11.10 22.52 8.30
CA GLU A 183 11.60 23.65 9.07
C GLU A 183 10.63 24.83 8.91
N ALA A 184 10.13 25.37 10.03
CA ALA A 184 9.10 26.39 10.09
C ALA A 184 9.55 27.71 10.75
N SER A 185 10.81 27.82 11.20
CA SER A 185 11.29 28.95 12.01
C SER A 185 11.05 30.30 11.36
N LYS A 186 11.29 30.45 10.05
CA LYS A 186 11.06 31.71 9.34
C LYS A 186 9.59 32.10 9.27
N TRP A 187 8.70 31.12 9.15
CA TRP A 187 7.27 31.38 9.18
C TRP A 187 6.83 31.80 10.58
N GLU A 188 7.32 31.15 11.62
CA GLU A 188 7.06 31.50 13.02
C GLU A 188 7.47 32.92 13.34
N ASP A 189 8.64 33.36 12.87
CA ASP A 189 9.10 34.75 12.98
C ASP A 189 8.11 35.74 12.33
N THR A 190 7.56 35.40 11.17
CA THR A 190 6.59 36.31 10.48
C THR A 190 5.28 36.46 11.22
N VAL A 191 4.85 35.46 11.98
CA VAL A 191 3.63 35.50 12.78
C VAL A 191 3.88 35.88 14.25
N GLY A 192 5.13 36.21 14.60
CA GLY A 192 5.51 36.70 15.93
C GLY A 192 5.57 35.60 17.00
N LEU A 193 5.76 34.34 16.61
CA LEU A 193 5.93 33.21 17.52
C LEU A 193 7.41 32.92 17.72
N LYS A 194 7.81 32.65 18.99
CA LYS A 194 9.13 32.16 19.31
C LYS A 194 9.03 31.04 20.35
N PHE A 195 9.60 29.90 20.00
CA PHE A 195 9.66 28.75 20.89
C PHE A 195 11.01 28.67 21.59
N THR A 196 11.00 28.32 22.87
CA THR A 196 12.19 28.01 23.67
C THR A 196 11.98 26.62 24.23
N THR A 197 12.68 25.63 23.67
CA THR A 197 12.57 24.25 24.13
C THR A 197 13.59 23.93 25.19
N ILE A 198 13.13 23.42 26.33
CA ILE A 198 14.00 22.94 27.43
C ILE A 198 13.82 21.42 27.47
N TYR A 199 14.91 20.68 27.27
CA TYR A 199 14.87 19.23 27.16
C TYR A 199 16.04 18.56 27.90
N ARG A 200 15.92 17.27 28.10
CA ARG A 200 16.97 16.39 28.60
C ARG A 200 17.05 15.13 27.74
N GLY A 201 18.28 14.70 27.42
CA GLY A 201 18.64 13.67 26.49
C GLY A 201 18.99 14.27 25.12
N ASP A 202 20.20 14.01 24.64
CA ASP A 202 20.83 14.74 23.52
C ASP A 202 20.00 14.67 22.23
N ASN A 203 19.29 13.56 22.01
CA ASN A 203 18.47 13.36 20.81
C ASN A 203 17.01 13.80 20.94
N LYS A 204 16.61 14.33 22.11
CA LYS A 204 15.19 14.59 22.40
C LYS A 204 14.57 15.73 21.57
N ASN A 205 15.39 16.67 21.14
CA ASN A 205 14.96 17.83 20.33
C ASN A 205 15.32 17.67 18.83
N ASN A 206 15.91 16.55 18.42
CA ASN A 206 16.28 16.34 17.03
C ASN A 206 15.04 16.36 16.13
N GLY A 207 15.13 17.13 15.03
CA GLY A 207 14.03 17.28 14.07
C GLY A 207 12.91 18.22 14.52
N THR A 208 13.14 19.07 15.52
CA THR A 208 12.19 20.14 15.83
C THR A 208 11.98 21.05 14.62
N PRO A 209 10.74 21.48 14.31
CA PRO A 209 10.47 22.38 13.19
C PRO A 209 10.89 23.84 13.47
N HIS A 210 11.27 24.16 14.71
CA HIS A 210 11.53 25.54 15.17
C HIS A 210 12.94 26.03 14.86
N GLU A 211 13.78 25.18 14.30
CA GLU A 211 15.16 25.52 13.93
C GLU A 211 15.62 24.67 12.72
N PRO A 212 16.66 25.12 11.99
CA PRO A 212 17.26 24.31 10.94
C PRO A 212 17.74 22.96 11.46
N LEU A 213 17.68 21.94 10.61
CA LEU A 213 18.12 20.60 10.96
C LEU A 213 19.62 20.61 11.32
N SER A 214 19.95 20.18 12.54
CA SER A 214 21.34 20.07 12.98
C SER A 214 22.04 18.88 12.31
N GLU A 215 23.38 18.94 12.23
CA GLU A 215 24.20 17.82 11.72
C GLU A 215 23.96 16.53 12.52
N GLN A 216 23.87 16.64 13.84
CA GLN A 216 23.55 15.52 14.72
C GLN A 216 22.18 14.88 14.36
N ALA A 217 21.16 15.70 14.17
CA ALA A 217 19.84 15.23 13.78
C ALA A 217 19.86 14.60 12.38
N HIS A 218 20.60 15.21 11.44
CA HIS A 218 20.75 14.66 10.09
C HIS A 218 21.40 13.27 10.13
N LEU A 219 22.49 13.09 10.86
CA LEU A 219 23.16 11.78 10.98
C LEU A 219 22.26 10.73 11.63
N MET A 220 21.51 11.11 12.67
CA MET A 220 20.56 10.21 13.32
C MET A 220 19.46 9.75 12.34
N PHE A 221 18.88 10.68 11.57
CA PHE A 221 17.84 10.35 10.60
C PHE A 221 18.40 9.57 9.41
N GLN A 222 19.63 9.85 8.97
CA GLN A 222 20.29 9.07 7.94
C GLN A 222 20.45 7.61 8.39
N GLY A 223 20.93 7.37 9.61
CA GLY A 223 21.03 6.01 10.15
C GLY A 223 19.67 5.28 10.17
N MET A 224 18.60 5.97 10.55
CA MET A 224 17.25 5.40 10.52
C MET A 224 16.78 5.06 9.09
N ILE A 225 17.13 5.90 8.10
CA ILE A 225 16.84 5.64 6.68
C ILE A 225 17.63 4.43 6.18
N ASP A 226 18.90 4.33 6.55
CA ASP A 226 19.78 3.23 6.14
C ASP A 226 19.27 1.89 6.70
N ASP A 227 18.85 1.85 7.97
CA ASP A 227 18.24 0.67 8.59
C ASP A 227 16.94 0.24 7.87
N MET A 228 16.06 1.21 7.55
CA MET A 228 14.81 0.92 6.83
C MET A 228 15.07 0.47 5.40
N TYR A 229 16.09 1.02 4.73
CA TYR A 229 16.48 0.60 3.38
C TYR A 229 17.05 -0.82 3.38
N GLU A 230 17.88 -1.16 4.36
CA GLU A 230 18.42 -2.52 4.54
C GLU A 230 17.27 -3.52 4.75
N ILE A 231 16.32 -3.23 5.64
CA ILE A 231 15.14 -4.06 5.87
C ILE A 231 14.36 -4.28 4.57
N PHE A 232 14.13 -3.22 3.78
CA PHE A 232 13.36 -3.32 2.54
C PHE A 232 14.08 -4.18 1.51
N THR A 233 15.35 -3.89 1.24
CA THR A 233 16.13 -4.59 0.20
C THR A 233 16.38 -6.06 0.54
N ALA A 234 16.72 -6.36 1.79
CA ALA A 234 16.89 -7.72 2.27
C ALA A 234 15.59 -8.53 2.18
N SER A 235 14.46 -7.93 2.57
CA SER A 235 13.16 -8.61 2.50
C SER A 235 12.71 -8.90 1.06
N VAL A 236 12.87 -7.93 0.15
CA VAL A 236 12.57 -8.17 -1.27
C VAL A 236 13.47 -9.27 -1.84
N ALA A 237 14.76 -9.26 -1.51
CA ALA A 237 15.69 -10.29 -1.93
C ALA A 237 15.24 -11.68 -1.45
N GLU A 238 14.87 -11.82 -0.17
CA GLU A 238 14.33 -13.04 0.41
C GLU A 238 13.05 -13.50 -0.29
N TYR A 239 12.06 -12.61 -0.39
CA TYR A 239 10.74 -12.97 -0.91
C TYR A 239 10.76 -13.34 -2.40
N ARG A 240 11.63 -12.69 -3.18
CA ARG A 240 11.79 -12.92 -4.60
C ARG A 240 12.86 -13.96 -4.95
N GLY A 241 13.63 -14.46 -3.96
CA GLY A 241 14.76 -15.35 -4.21
C GLY A 241 15.88 -14.69 -5.03
N MET A 242 16.09 -13.38 -4.85
CA MET A 242 17.09 -12.59 -5.55
C MET A 242 18.33 -12.35 -4.67
N ASN A 243 19.44 -11.97 -5.33
CA ASN A 243 20.56 -11.40 -4.59
C ASN A 243 20.20 -9.99 -4.11
N GLN A 244 20.48 -9.67 -2.83
CA GLN A 244 20.16 -8.35 -2.27
C GLN A 244 20.87 -7.22 -3.03
N GLN A 245 22.10 -7.42 -3.50
CA GLN A 245 22.81 -6.42 -4.30
C GLN A 245 22.06 -6.11 -5.61
N ALA A 246 21.45 -7.10 -6.26
CA ALA A 246 20.63 -6.87 -7.44
C ALA A 246 19.38 -6.00 -7.13
N VAL A 247 18.82 -6.13 -5.93
CA VAL A 247 17.74 -5.26 -5.46
C VAL A 247 18.25 -3.84 -5.19
N ILE A 248 19.40 -3.70 -4.55
CA ILE A 248 20.09 -2.41 -4.30
C ILE A 248 20.41 -1.71 -5.62
N ASP A 249 20.90 -2.45 -6.62
CA ASP A 249 21.29 -1.92 -7.94
C ASP A 249 20.09 -1.36 -8.73
N THR A 250 18.86 -1.66 -8.34
CA THR A 250 17.65 -1.00 -8.89
C THR A 250 17.60 0.50 -8.59
N GLN A 251 18.31 0.97 -7.57
CA GLN A 251 18.40 2.37 -7.15
C GLN A 251 17.03 3.06 -7.08
N ALA A 252 16.04 2.35 -6.53
CA ALA A 252 14.64 2.78 -6.45
C ALA A 252 14.01 3.12 -7.82
N GLY A 253 14.50 2.54 -8.90
CA GLY A 253 13.97 2.68 -10.25
C GLY A 253 12.54 2.13 -10.38
N LEU A 254 11.86 2.55 -11.46
CA LEU A 254 10.52 2.08 -11.82
C LEU A 254 10.63 1.18 -13.05
N TYR A 255 9.99 0.03 -13.02
CA TYR A 255 10.05 -1.00 -14.04
C TYR A 255 8.65 -1.32 -14.56
N PHE A 256 8.46 -1.38 -15.87
CA PHE A 256 7.17 -1.54 -16.51
C PHE A 256 7.11 -2.78 -17.39
N GLY A 257 6.00 -3.46 -17.43
CA GLY A 257 5.75 -4.57 -18.36
C GLY A 257 6.90 -5.59 -18.42
N ALA A 258 7.53 -5.73 -19.58
CA ALA A 258 8.60 -6.69 -19.79
C ALA A 258 9.88 -6.38 -18.98
N ASP A 259 10.18 -5.10 -18.73
CA ASP A 259 11.36 -4.71 -17.94
C ASP A 259 11.21 -5.14 -16.48
N ALA A 260 9.97 -5.17 -15.94
CA ALA A 260 9.70 -5.69 -14.62
C ALA A 260 10.00 -7.21 -14.52
N ILE A 261 9.77 -7.96 -15.60
CA ILE A 261 10.13 -9.38 -15.66
C ILE A 261 11.65 -9.54 -15.74
N THR A 262 12.29 -8.78 -16.62
CA THR A 262 13.75 -8.88 -16.85
C THR A 262 14.54 -8.52 -15.59
N SER A 263 14.04 -7.57 -14.79
CA SER A 263 14.63 -7.18 -13.50
C SER A 263 14.35 -8.16 -12.36
N GLY A 264 13.53 -9.19 -12.57
CA GLY A 264 13.12 -10.14 -11.53
C GLY A 264 12.05 -9.60 -10.57
N LEU A 265 11.52 -8.40 -10.84
CA LEU A 265 10.54 -7.74 -9.96
C LEU A 265 9.10 -8.15 -10.25
N ALA A 266 8.83 -8.85 -11.35
CA ALA A 266 7.52 -9.43 -11.66
C ALA A 266 7.69 -10.79 -12.35
N ASP A 267 6.58 -11.54 -12.52
CA ASP A 267 6.62 -12.92 -12.99
C ASP A 267 5.87 -13.10 -14.33
N GLU A 268 4.88 -12.26 -14.60
CA GLU A 268 4.04 -12.37 -15.81
C GLU A 268 3.56 -11.01 -16.27
N VAL A 269 3.46 -10.85 -17.60
CA VAL A 269 2.76 -9.71 -18.22
C VAL A 269 1.39 -10.17 -18.72
N SER A 270 0.34 -9.63 -18.11
CA SER A 270 -1.04 -9.91 -18.50
C SER A 270 -1.93 -8.70 -18.24
N ASP A 271 -3.03 -8.60 -18.96
CA ASP A 271 -4.11 -7.67 -18.64
C ASP A 271 -4.75 -8.04 -17.28
N PRO A 272 -5.00 -7.09 -16.36
CA PRO A 272 -5.48 -7.39 -15.02
C PRO A 272 -6.77 -8.19 -14.99
N GLN A 273 -7.77 -7.85 -15.83
CA GLN A 273 -9.02 -8.57 -15.89
C GLN A 273 -8.83 -9.99 -16.43
N SER A 274 -7.99 -10.14 -17.45
CA SER A 274 -7.64 -11.44 -18.01
C SER A 274 -6.92 -12.31 -16.98
N ALA A 275 -6.04 -11.74 -16.18
CA ALA A 275 -5.34 -12.44 -15.10
C ALA A 275 -6.30 -12.93 -14.01
N ILE A 276 -7.23 -12.08 -13.54
CA ILE A 276 -8.27 -12.47 -12.58
C ILE A 276 -9.14 -13.60 -13.14
N ASN A 277 -9.57 -13.48 -14.38
CA ASN A 277 -10.39 -14.49 -15.04
C ASN A 277 -9.63 -15.84 -15.16
N ALA A 278 -8.37 -15.80 -15.56
CA ALA A 278 -7.54 -17.00 -15.68
C ALA A 278 -7.32 -17.68 -14.32
N ILE A 279 -7.15 -16.92 -13.24
CA ILE A 279 -7.06 -17.44 -11.88
C ILE A 279 -8.40 -18.08 -11.48
N ALA A 280 -9.52 -17.40 -11.68
CA ALA A 280 -10.85 -17.91 -11.34
C ALA A 280 -11.19 -19.21 -12.13
N ASP A 281 -10.80 -19.28 -13.40
CA ASP A 281 -11.03 -20.45 -14.25
C ASP A 281 -10.31 -21.72 -13.76
N LYS A 282 -9.16 -21.59 -13.08
CA LYS A 282 -8.45 -22.75 -12.46
C LYS A 282 -9.32 -23.49 -11.44
N TYR A 283 -10.22 -22.78 -10.77
CA TYR A 283 -11.04 -23.30 -9.67
C TYR A 283 -12.49 -23.54 -10.03
N LYS A 284 -12.91 -23.19 -11.26
CA LYS A 284 -14.23 -23.58 -11.76
C LYS A 284 -14.29 -25.10 -11.80
N LYS A 285 -15.15 -25.71 -10.98
CA LYS A 285 -15.48 -27.14 -11.15
C LYS A 285 -15.95 -27.32 -12.59
N PRO A 286 -15.47 -28.36 -13.32
CA PRO A 286 -16.02 -28.65 -14.64
C PRO A 286 -17.55 -28.75 -14.46
N GLN A 287 -18.29 -27.85 -15.07
CA GLN A 287 -19.73 -28.00 -15.16
C GLN A 287 -19.95 -29.39 -15.79
N GLN A 288 -20.55 -30.27 -15.01
CA GLN A 288 -20.84 -31.60 -15.49
C GLN A 288 -21.63 -31.43 -16.80
N ALA A 289 -20.98 -31.73 -17.90
CA ALA A 289 -21.63 -31.89 -19.21
C ALA A 289 -22.73 -32.98 -19.18
N THR A 290 -23.05 -33.46 -18.00
CA THR A 290 -24.00 -34.53 -17.67
C THR A 290 -25.45 -34.07 -17.76
N SER A 291 -25.76 -32.77 -17.56
CA SER A 291 -27.18 -32.36 -17.58
C SER A 291 -27.76 -32.31 -19.00
N ILE A 292 -26.97 -31.85 -19.98
CA ILE A 292 -27.44 -31.75 -21.36
C ILE A 292 -27.54 -33.15 -22.02
N LYS A 293 -26.54 -34.01 -21.76
CA LYS A 293 -26.61 -35.41 -22.25
C LYS A 293 -27.69 -36.21 -21.55
N LEU A 294 -27.97 -36.00 -20.27
CA LEU A 294 -29.04 -36.67 -19.56
C LEU A 294 -30.43 -36.17 -20.02
N GLN A 295 -30.57 -34.86 -20.22
CA GLN A 295 -31.81 -34.29 -20.78
C GLN A 295 -32.06 -34.75 -22.22
N ALA A 296 -31.04 -34.81 -23.07
CA ALA A 296 -31.13 -35.33 -24.43
C ALA A 296 -31.49 -36.83 -24.44
N ALA A 297 -30.91 -37.62 -23.54
CA ALA A 297 -31.24 -39.06 -23.42
C ALA A 297 -32.66 -39.30 -22.90
N VAL A 298 -33.14 -38.46 -21.97
CA VAL A 298 -34.53 -38.53 -21.46
C VAL A 298 -35.53 -38.11 -22.55
N MET A 299 -35.22 -37.08 -23.33
CA MET A 299 -36.07 -36.67 -24.47
C MET A 299 -36.11 -37.71 -25.59
N ASP A 300 -35.00 -38.41 -25.86
CA ASP A 300 -34.93 -39.48 -26.87
C ASP A 300 -35.70 -40.76 -26.43
N GLN A 301 -35.73 -41.01 -25.11
CA GLN A 301 -36.58 -42.08 -24.56
C GLN A 301 -38.09 -41.74 -24.61
N GLN A 302 -38.46 -40.49 -24.34
CA GLN A 302 -39.84 -40.03 -24.40
C GLN A 302 -40.36 -39.94 -25.83
N ALA A 303 -39.53 -39.75 -26.83
CA ALA A 303 -39.87 -39.72 -28.22
C ALA A 303 -40.08 -41.14 -28.83
N LYS A 304 -39.70 -42.21 -28.12
CA LYS A 304 -39.82 -43.64 -28.56
C LYS A 304 -40.90 -44.36 -27.83
N MET A 305 -41.67 -43.72 -26.98
CA MET A 305 -42.91 -44.22 -26.35
C MET A 305 -44.12 -43.63 -27.05
#